data_792fdb6a630d79c7aaf68ea679f4acf2
#
_entry.id   792fdb6a630d79c7aaf68ea679f4acf2
#
_cell.length_a   1.000
_cell.length_b   1.000
_cell.length_c   1.000
_cell.angle_alpha   90.00
_cell.angle_beta   90.00
_cell.angle_gamma   90.00
#
_symmetry.space_group_name_H-M   'P 1'
#
loop_
_entity.id
_entity.type
_entity.pdbx_description
1 polymer ?
#
loop_
_entity_poly.entity_id
_entity_poly.type
_entity_poly.pdbx_seq_one_letter_code
_entity_poly.pdbx_strand_id
1 'polypeptide(L)'
;MGYKSLKACLDDLKKHNHLIRIKEEVDPNLEMAAIHLRVHEMGGPALLFENVKGTEFKCASNIFGTLDRSKFIFRDTLEKIQTLIEIKNNPVKALKNPFKYANVSLTALSALPLKKPLSKPVLFKETTIDKIPLIKHWPMDGGAFVTLPQVYSEDADKPGIMNANLGMYRIQLNGNDYILNKEIGLHYQLHRGIGVHQSKANKLGKPLKVSIFIGGPPSHSVAAVMPLPEGLSEMTFAGALGNRRFRYTYQDGFCVSTDADFVITGEVYPNENKPEGPFGDHLGYYSLKHDFPLMRVHKVYHREDAIWPFTVVGRPPQEDTSFGQIIHELTGNAIKHELPGVKEVHAVDAAGVHPLLLAIGSERYTPYNQTKQPAELLTIANHILGKGQLSLAKYLFITADDSNKISTHNEAEFYQYILERINLKRDLHFQTNTSIDTLDYSGTGLNSGSKLIVAAYGDKVRSLESKVSSLLNEIKTFYNPQIVFPGVLVLQGNKFESYEKAKLEFNNFNEEVKLKNTDLKGFPMIVIVDDASFTSATLKNWLWVTFTRSNPSHDVYGINSFTEHKHFGCDNLIIDARIKPHHAPVLEKNSDIEKRVDKLFEKGGSLFDIK
;
A
#
# COMPACT_ATOMS: atom_id res chain seq x y z
N MET A 1 25.37 13.53 7.73
CA MET A 1 25.56 12.46 8.75
C MET A 1 24.18 11.91 9.10
N GLY A 2 23.96 10.60 9.08
CA GLY A 2 22.63 10.03 9.34
C GLY A 2 22.12 10.31 10.76
N TYR A 3 20.79 10.33 10.92
CA TYR A 3 20.17 10.52 12.23
C TYR A 3 20.47 9.36 13.17
N LYS A 4 20.74 9.67 14.43
CA LYS A 4 21.02 8.66 15.48
C LYS A 4 19.78 8.22 16.27
N SER A 5 18.64 8.88 16.07
CA SER A 5 17.37 8.62 16.75
C SER A 5 16.22 9.31 16.03
N LEU A 6 14.97 8.94 16.34
CA LEU A 6 13.78 9.65 15.89
C LEU A 6 13.79 11.10 16.36
N LYS A 7 14.11 11.36 17.63
CA LYS A 7 14.23 12.72 18.17
C LYS A 7 15.17 13.60 17.32
N ALA A 8 16.33 13.08 16.94
CA ALA A 8 17.29 13.85 16.10
C ALA A 8 16.71 14.20 14.72
N CYS A 9 15.90 13.33 14.14
CA CYS A 9 15.16 13.62 12.90
C CYS A 9 14.11 14.71 13.11
N LEU A 10 13.27 14.57 14.15
CA LEU A 10 12.22 15.54 14.45
C LEU A 10 12.79 16.94 14.79
N ASP A 11 13.92 16.99 15.47
CA ASP A 11 14.62 18.26 15.76
C ASP A 11 15.12 18.93 14.46
N ASP A 12 15.62 18.15 13.49
CA ASP A 12 16.04 18.66 12.18
C ASP A 12 14.82 19.10 11.34
N LEU A 13 13.75 18.30 11.32
CA LEU A 13 12.48 18.70 10.67
C LEU A 13 11.93 20.00 11.23
N LYS A 14 11.97 20.17 12.57
CA LYS A 14 11.55 21.41 13.22
C LYS A 14 12.40 22.61 12.77
N LYS A 15 13.73 22.45 12.73
CA LYS A 15 14.67 23.50 12.30
C LYS A 15 14.40 23.99 10.88
N HIS A 16 13.84 23.12 10.01
CA HIS A 16 13.56 23.44 8.61
C HIS A 16 12.06 23.63 8.32
N ASN A 17 11.25 23.89 9.34
CA ASN A 17 9.80 24.14 9.22
C ASN A 17 8.98 22.96 8.63
N HIS A 18 9.47 21.74 8.79
CA HIS A 18 8.78 20.51 8.39
C HIS A 18 8.03 19.83 9.54
N LEU A 19 7.95 20.45 10.74
CA LEU A 19 7.31 19.88 11.91
C LEU A 19 6.55 20.93 12.72
N ILE A 20 5.34 20.56 13.14
CA ILE A 20 4.53 21.33 14.10
C ILE A 20 4.39 20.55 15.41
N ARG A 21 4.34 21.28 16.53
CA ARG A 21 4.16 20.75 17.88
C ARG A 21 2.75 21.04 18.35
N ILE A 22 2.05 20.00 18.77
CA ILE A 22 0.72 20.07 19.37
C ILE A 22 0.94 19.94 20.87
N LYS A 23 0.60 21.00 21.63
CA LYS A 23 0.81 21.09 23.07
C LYS A 23 -0.44 20.77 23.86
N GLU A 24 -1.60 20.91 23.25
CA GLU A 24 -2.89 20.55 23.82
C GLU A 24 -2.90 19.08 24.14
N GLU A 25 -3.68 18.70 25.17
CA GLU A 25 -3.93 17.29 25.44
C GLU A 25 -4.78 16.69 24.33
N VAL A 26 -4.31 15.59 23.74
CA VAL A 26 -4.99 14.87 22.66
C VAL A 26 -5.28 13.43 23.08
N ASP A 27 -6.50 12.97 22.80
CA ASP A 27 -6.91 11.60 23.09
C ASP A 27 -6.34 10.63 22.02
N PRO A 28 -5.61 9.57 22.42
CA PRO A 28 -5.14 8.56 21.48
C PRO A 28 -6.28 7.74 20.86
N ASN A 29 -7.48 7.79 21.44
CA ASN A 29 -8.64 7.13 20.91
C ASN A 29 -9.29 8.02 19.83
N LEU A 30 -8.99 7.77 18.56
CA LEU A 30 -9.51 8.40 17.34
C LEU A 30 -9.03 9.84 17.07
N GLU A 31 -8.81 10.69 18.10
CA GLU A 31 -8.54 12.12 17.89
C GLU A 31 -7.16 12.35 17.27
N MET A 32 -6.12 11.65 17.76
CA MET A 32 -4.79 11.70 17.15
C MET A 32 -4.81 11.27 15.67
N ALA A 33 -5.59 10.25 15.34
CA ALA A 33 -5.76 9.77 13.99
C ALA A 33 -6.48 10.79 13.09
N ALA A 34 -7.54 11.42 13.59
CA ALA A 34 -8.29 12.45 12.85
C ALA A 34 -7.41 13.68 12.57
N ILE A 35 -6.60 14.12 13.54
CA ILE A 35 -5.62 15.20 13.35
C ILE A 35 -4.60 14.83 12.26
N HIS A 36 -4.02 13.62 12.34
CA HIS A 36 -3.06 13.12 11.35
C HIS A 36 -3.66 13.13 9.95
N LEU A 37 -4.86 12.54 9.76
CA LEU A 37 -5.52 12.44 8.46
C LEU A 37 -5.75 13.82 7.85
N ARG A 38 -6.26 14.78 8.62
CA ARG A 38 -6.54 16.13 8.15
C ARG A 38 -5.26 16.86 7.72
N VAL A 39 -4.21 16.79 8.53
CA VAL A 39 -2.92 17.42 8.20
C VAL A 39 -2.29 16.74 6.97
N HIS A 40 -2.39 15.42 6.87
CA HIS A 40 -1.89 14.68 5.71
C HIS A 40 -2.65 15.07 4.42
N GLU A 41 -3.99 15.12 4.46
CA GLU A 41 -4.85 15.52 3.33
C GLU A 41 -4.48 16.93 2.79
N MET A 42 -4.03 17.82 3.67
CA MET A 42 -3.55 19.17 3.32
C MET A 42 -2.09 19.21 2.84
N GLY A 43 -1.39 18.07 2.75
CA GLY A 43 0.05 18.03 2.46
C GLY A 43 0.90 18.67 3.56
N GLY A 44 0.38 18.76 4.78
CA GLY A 44 0.96 19.48 5.90
C GLY A 44 2.21 18.83 6.51
N PRO A 45 2.81 19.47 7.52
CA PRO A 45 4.07 19.05 8.14
C PRO A 45 3.94 17.77 8.98
N ALA A 46 5.07 17.22 9.45
CA ALA A 46 5.11 16.22 10.50
C ALA A 46 4.53 16.78 11.80
N LEU A 47 3.95 15.94 12.63
CA LEU A 47 3.30 16.30 13.88
C LEU A 47 4.06 15.71 15.07
N LEU A 48 4.25 16.51 16.14
CA LEU A 48 4.73 16.04 17.43
C LEU A 48 3.69 16.37 18.50
N PHE A 49 3.01 15.35 19.00
CA PHE A 49 2.06 15.42 20.12
C PHE A 49 2.84 15.37 21.42
N GLU A 50 2.81 16.47 22.19
CA GLU A 50 3.61 16.61 23.42
C GLU A 50 2.85 16.16 24.67
N ASN A 51 1.50 16.19 24.62
CA ASN A 51 0.62 15.84 25.72
C ASN A 51 -0.43 14.83 25.21
N VAL A 52 -0.18 13.55 25.46
CA VAL A 52 -1.08 12.46 25.03
C VAL A 52 -1.76 11.89 26.26
N LYS A 53 -3.09 11.91 26.24
CA LYS A 53 -3.91 11.42 27.36
C LYS A 53 -3.59 9.96 27.70
N GLY A 54 -3.37 9.68 28.99
CA GLY A 54 -3.17 8.32 29.50
C GLY A 54 -1.75 7.76 29.37
N THR A 55 -0.78 8.53 28.87
CA THR A 55 0.63 8.12 28.79
C THR A 55 1.56 9.31 29.05
N GLU A 56 2.78 9.02 29.51
CA GLU A 56 3.84 10.03 29.66
C GLU A 56 4.66 10.24 28.36
N PHE A 57 4.45 9.40 27.36
CA PHE A 57 5.24 9.39 26.15
C PHE A 57 4.67 10.33 25.09
N LYS A 58 5.56 11.05 24.40
CA LYS A 58 5.22 11.84 23.23
C LYS A 58 4.97 10.93 22.02
N CYS A 59 4.12 11.40 21.10
CA CYS A 59 3.89 10.72 19.85
C CYS A 59 4.26 11.60 18.65
N ALA A 60 4.64 10.96 17.54
CA ALA A 60 4.91 11.67 16.29
C ALA A 60 4.24 10.99 15.11
N SER A 61 3.70 11.78 14.18
CA SER A 61 3.07 11.23 12.97
C SER A 61 3.33 12.10 11.75
N ASN A 62 2.86 11.62 10.59
CA ASN A 62 3.05 12.30 9.31
C ASN A 62 4.54 12.59 9.01
N ILE A 63 5.44 11.75 9.52
CA ILE A 63 6.89 11.94 9.39
C ILE A 63 7.32 11.81 7.93
N PHE A 64 6.76 10.84 7.23
CA PHE A 64 7.00 10.55 5.82
C PHE A 64 5.86 11.03 4.91
N GLY A 65 4.95 11.85 5.39
CA GLY A 65 3.67 12.17 4.73
C GLY A 65 3.75 12.92 3.40
N THR A 66 4.95 13.36 2.97
CA THR A 66 5.18 13.86 1.61
C THR A 66 6.50 13.34 1.05
N LEU A 67 6.56 13.14 -0.28
CA LEU A 67 7.79 12.70 -0.95
C LEU A 67 8.96 13.66 -0.71
N ASP A 68 8.71 14.99 -0.75
CA ASP A 68 9.74 16.02 -0.53
C ASP A 68 10.33 15.93 0.88
N ARG A 69 9.47 15.73 1.90
CA ARG A 69 9.95 15.53 3.27
C ARG A 69 10.71 14.22 3.43
N SER A 70 10.27 13.16 2.78
CA SER A 70 10.99 11.88 2.76
C SER A 70 12.36 12.03 2.07
N LYS A 71 12.44 12.75 0.94
CA LYS A 71 13.71 13.08 0.28
C LYS A 71 14.59 13.97 1.18
N PHE A 72 14.01 14.92 1.89
CA PHE A 72 14.73 15.76 2.85
C PHE A 72 15.34 14.93 4.00
N ILE A 73 14.61 13.98 4.55
CA ILE A 73 15.12 13.07 5.60
C ILE A 73 16.35 12.31 5.12
N PHE A 74 16.36 11.83 3.88
CA PHE A 74 17.44 11.03 3.31
C PHE A 74 18.36 11.81 2.35
N ARG A 75 18.34 13.17 2.36
CA ARG A 75 19.08 14.03 1.42
C ARG A 75 20.57 13.75 1.28
N ASP A 76 21.21 13.26 2.36
CA ASP A 76 22.65 12.94 2.36
C ASP A 76 22.97 11.55 1.78
N THR A 77 21.96 10.70 1.61
CA THR A 77 22.18 9.25 1.34
C THR A 77 21.43 8.72 0.14
N LEU A 78 20.35 9.36 -0.28
CA LEU A 78 19.46 8.87 -1.35
C LEU A 78 20.22 8.55 -2.64
N GLU A 79 21.01 9.49 -3.17
CA GLU A 79 21.82 9.30 -4.37
C GLU A 79 22.88 8.18 -4.23
N LYS A 80 23.45 8.04 -3.03
CA LYS A 80 24.44 6.98 -2.74
C LYS A 80 23.80 5.60 -2.77
N ILE A 81 22.58 5.47 -2.24
CA ILE A 81 21.81 4.23 -2.29
C ILE A 81 21.41 3.88 -3.72
N GLN A 82 20.91 4.85 -4.50
CA GLN A 82 20.64 4.65 -5.93
C GLN A 82 21.88 4.14 -6.66
N THR A 83 23.05 4.74 -6.37
CA THR A 83 24.33 4.31 -6.94
C THR A 83 24.72 2.88 -6.52
N LEU A 84 24.51 2.50 -5.24
CA LEU A 84 24.74 1.13 -4.78
C LEU A 84 23.84 0.11 -5.48
N ILE A 85 22.58 0.43 -5.67
CA ILE A 85 21.62 -0.41 -6.41
C ILE A 85 22.06 -0.53 -7.89
N GLU A 86 22.51 0.57 -8.51
CA GLU A 86 23.04 0.56 -9.88
C GLU A 86 24.27 -0.36 -10.01
N ILE A 87 25.21 -0.29 -9.08
CA ILE A 87 26.42 -1.16 -9.05
C ILE A 87 26.01 -2.63 -8.93
N LYS A 88 25.08 -2.95 -8.03
CA LYS A 88 24.59 -4.33 -7.87
C LYS A 88 23.99 -4.87 -9.17
N ASN A 89 23.21 -4.07 -9.87
CA ASN A 89 22.54 -4.48 -11.11
C ASN A 89 23.47 -4.51 -12.31
N ASN A 90 24.57 -3.73 -12.28
CA ASN A 90 25.57 -3.69 -13.35
C ASN A 90 27.00 -3.48 -12.81
N PRO A 91 27.66 -4.51 -12.27
CA PRO A 91 29.00 -4.39 -11.68
C PRO A 91 30.08 -3.90 -12.66
N VAL A 92 29.91 -4.18 -13.96
CA VAL A 92 30.87 -3.78 -15.02
C VAL A 92 30.95 -2.25 -15.14
N LYS A 93 29.85 -1.50 -14.89
CA LYS A 93 29.89 -0.04 -14.87
C LYS A 93 30.82 0.51 -13.77
N ALA A 94 30.84 -0.14 -12.61
CA ALA A 94 31.70 0.28 -11.49
C ALA A 94 33.18 0.10 -11.83
N LEU A 95 33.54 -0.99 -12.52
CA LEU A 95 34.91 -1.23 -12.98
C LEU A 95 35.37 -0.20 -14.02
N LYS A 96 34.47 0.28 -14.88
CA LYS A 96 34.79 1.29 -15.92
C LYS A 96 34.95 2.72 -15.37
N ASN A 97 34.36 3.05 -14.21
CA ASN A 97 34.40 4.40 -13.63
C ASN A 97 34.65 4.37 -12.10
N PRO A 98 35.82 3.86 -11.63
CA PRO A 98 36.08 3.64 -10.20
C PRO A 98 35.99 4.93 -9.35
N PHE A 99 36.37 6.09 -9.90
CA PHE A 99 36.31 7.37 -9.17
C PHE A 99 34.88 7.85 -8.88
N LYS A 100 33.92 7.60 -9.79
CA LYS A 100 32.49 7.93 -9.56
C LYS A 100 31.94 7.16 -8.36
N TYR A 101 32.44 5.94 -8.12
CA TYR A 101 31.94 5.02 -7.10
C TYR A 101 32.78 5.01 -5.80
N ALA A 102 33.90 5.77 -5.74
CA ALA A 102 34.76 5.83 -4.56
C ALA A 102 34.02 6.37 -3.31
N ASN A 103 33.13 7.34 -3.48
CA ASN A 103 32.34 7.92 -2.38
C ASN A 103 31.29 6.97 -1.78
N VAL A 104 31.01 5.85 -2.44
CA VAL A 104 30.03 4.85 -2.00
C VAL A 104 30.65 3.83 -1.04
N SER A 105 31.99 3.69 -1.02
CA SER A 105 32.69 2.75 -0.15
C SER A 105 32.47 2.98 1.35
N LEU A 106 32.40 4.25 1.79
CA LEU A 106 32.09 4.61 3.18
C LEU A 106 30.66 4.24 3.57
N THR A 107 29.71 4.38 2.63
CA THR A 107 28.33 3.97 2.84
C THR A 107 28.21 2.44 2.97
N ALA A 108 29.02 1.68 2.23
CA ALA A 108 29.11 0.23 2.36
C ALA A 108 29.57 -0.22 3.75
N LEU A 109 30.47 0.52 4.39
CA LEU A 109 30.88 0.25 5.79
C LEU A 109 29.74 0.47 6.79
N SER A 110 28.87 1.44 6.53
CA SER A 110 27.68 1.69 7.34
C SER A 110 26.63 0.59 7.20
N ALA A 111 26.66 -0.19 6.14
CA ALA A 111 25.77 -1.31 5.90
C ALA A 111 25.99 -2.48 6.89
N LEU A 112 27.19 -2.64 7.45
CA LEU A 112 27.48 -3.76 8.36
C LEU A 112 26.87 -3.52 9.74
N PRO A 113 25.98 -4.39 10.25
CA PRO A 113 25.41 -4.27 11.60
C PRO A 113 26.50 -4.25 12.69
N LEU A 114 26.24 -3.54 13.79
CA LEU A 114 27.17 -3.42 14.93
C LEU A 114 26.61 -4.11 16.17
N LYS A 115 27.18 -5.24 16.55
CA LYS A 115 26.83 -5.99 17.74
C LYS A 115 27.46 -5.37 18.99
N LYS A 116 26.68 -5.34 20.10
CA LYS A 116 27.13 -4.89 21.43
C LYS A 116 27.76 -3.49 21.42
N PRO A 117 27.07 -2.44 20.93
CA PRO A 117 27.60 -1.08 20.99
C PRO A 117 27.79 -0.64 22.45
N LEU A 118 28.70 0.33 22.69
CA LEU A 118 28.94 0.88 24.04
C LEU A 118 27.67 1.54 24.60
N SER A 119 26.97 2.34 23.79
CA SER A 119 25.72 2.99 24.17
C SER A 119 24.53 2.14 23.74
N LYS A 120 23.58 1.93 24.65
CA LYS A 120 22.35 1.14 24.46
C LYS A 120 21.13 1.95 24.96
N PRO A 121 20.77 3.06 24.28
CA PRO A 121 19.75 4.00 24.75
C PRO A 121 18.39 3.38 25.08
N VAL A 122 17.94 2.38 24.31
CA VAL A 122 16.64 1.73 24.50
C VAL A 122 16.54 0.95 25.81
N LEU A 123 17.64 0.52 26.38
CA LEU A 123 17.67 -0.21 27.67
C LEU A 123 17.72 0.74 28.88
N PHE A 124 17.12 1.95 28.77
CA PHE A 124 17.07 2.92 29.87
C PHE A 124 16.13 2.46 31.00
N LYS A 125 14.89 2.10 30.64
CA LYS A 125 13.89 1.57 31.59
C LYS A 125 13.01 0.49 30.96
N GLU A 126 12.36 -0.28 31.84
CA GLU A 126 11.26 -1.19 31.49
C GLU A 126 9.91 -0.49 31.75
N THR A 127 8.90 -0.83 30.95
CA THR A 127 7.52 -0.39 31.08
C THR A 127 6.55 -1.54 30.74
N THR A 128 5.26 -1.26 30.62
CA THR A 128 4.22 -2.23 30.29
C THR A 128 3.35 -1.73 29.14
N ILE A 129 2.58 -2.62 28.49
CA ILE A 129 1.72 -2.27 27.34
C ILE A 129 0.69 -1.21 27.72
N ASP A 130 0.12 -1.25 28.92
CA ASP A 130 -0.87 -0.28 29.38
C ASP A 130 -0.32 1.14 29.64
N LYS A 131 1.00 1.31 29.63
CA LYS A 131 1.67 2.61 29.83
C LYS A 131 2.16 3.25 28.54
N ILE A 132 2.34 2.48 27.45
CA ILE A 132 2.70 3.03 26.15
C ILE A 132 1.47 3.63 25.46
N PRO A 133 1.63 4.47 24.40
CA PRO A 133 0.50 5.06 23.67
C PRO A 133 -0.39 3.99 23.05
N LEU A 134 -1.64 3.89 23.51
CA LEU A 134 -2.64 2.96 23.00
C LEU A 134 -3.50 3.67 21.94
N ILE A 135 -2.99 3.79 20.72
CA ILE A 135 -3.63 4.56 19.65
C ILE A 135 -4.63 3.69 18.90
N LYS A 136 -5.90 4.10 18.92
CA LYS A 136 -6.98 3.56 18.10
C LYS A 136 -7.24 4.51 16.94
N HIS A 137 -7.21 4.02 15.70
CA HIS A 137 -7.23 4.85 14.51
C HIS A 137 -8.64 5.04 13.94
N TRP A 138 -9.45 3.98 13.91
CA TRP A 138 -10.79 4.00 13.33
C TRP A 138 -11.84 3.49 14.32
N PRO A 139 -13.11 3.94 14.20
CA PRO A 139 -14.17 3.60 15.16
C PRO A 139 -14.35 2.10 15.41
N MET A 140 -14.26 1.27 14.35
CA MET A 140 -14.47 -0.17 14.48
C MET A 140 -13.18 -0.97 14.72
N ASP A 141 -12.01 -0.32 14.86
CA ASP A 141 -10.78 -1.04 15.20
C ASP A 141 -10.96 -1.88 16.46
N GLY A 142 -10.46 -3.12 16.44
CA GLY A 142 -10.59 -4.08 17.54
C GLY A 142 -9.83 -3.69 18.82
N GLY A 143 -9.01 -2.65 18.76
CA GLY A 143 -8.21 -2.13 19.87
C GLY A 143 -7.20 -1.08 19.39
N ALA A 144 -6.14 -0.89 20.16
CA ALA A 144 -5.00 -0.05 19.81
C ALA A 144 -3.99 -0.82 18.96
N PHE A 145 -3.41 -0.15 17.95
CA PHE A 145 -2.47 -0.77 17.00
C PHE A 145 -1.15 0.00 16.92
N VAL A 146 -0.05 -0.75 16.70
CA VAL A 146 1.23 -0.20 16.23
C VAL A 146 1.22 -0.24 14.71
N THR A 147 1.34 0.91 14.06
CA THR A 147 1.26 1.04 12.61
C THR A 147 2.61 1.29 11.92
N LEU A 148 3.67 1.63 12.67
CA LEU A 148 5.04 1.73 12.19
C LEU A 148 6.01 0.83 12.96
N PRO A 149 5.67 -0.46 13.19
CA PRO A 149 6.57 -1.38 13.86
C PRO A 149 7.66 -1.89 12.91
N GLN A 150 8.78 -2.26 13.48
CA GLN A 150 9.86 -2.99 12.82
C GLN A 150 9.97 -4.35 13.51
N VAL A 151 9.31 -5.36 12.94
CA VAL A 151 9.19 -6.68 13.55
C VAL A 151 10.37 -7.54 13.14
N TYR A 152 11.17 -7.91 14.12
CA TYR A 152 12.39 -8.70 13.96
C TYR A 152 12.17 -10.15 14.37
N SER A 153 12.64 -11.09 13.55
CA SER A 153 12.71 -12.51 13.85
C SER A 153 13.95 -13.15 13.21
N GLU A 154 14.44 -14.23 13.79
CA GLU A 154 15.57 -14.99 13.26
C GLU A 154 15.14 -16.35 12.70
N ASP A 155 15.85 -16.83 11.69
CA ASP A 155 15.66 -18.17 11.15
C ASP A 155 16.01 -19.22 12.22
N ALA A 156 15.06 -20.12 12.51
CA ALA A 156 15.23 -21.14 13.55
C ALA A 156 16.36 -22.15 13.25
N ASP A 157 16.66 -22.39 11.96
CA ASP A 157 17.72 -23.31 11.51
C ASP A 157 19.08 -22.62 11.46
N LYS A 158 19.10 -21.31 11.16
CA LYS A 158 20.32 -20.50 10.98
C LYS A 158 20.18 -19.16 11.69
N PRO A 159 20.14 -19.13 13.04
CA PRO A 159 19.96 -17.90 13.79
C PRO A 159 21.10 -16.91 13.56
N GLY A 160 20.80 -15.62 13.71
CA GLY A 160 21.76 -14.52 13.60
C GLY A 160 21.29 -13.39 12.70
N ILE A 161 21.84 -12.21 12.95
CA ILE A 161 21.42 -10.94 12.34
C ILE A 161 21.40 -10.93 10.80
N MET A 162 22.28 -11.70 10.15
CA MET A 162 22.36 -11.75 8.69
C MET A 162 21.34 -12.69 8.04
N ASN A 163 20.69 -13.56 8.84
CA ASN A 163 19.62 -14.45 8.43
C ASN A 163 18.30 -14.06 9.09
N ALA A 164 18.23 -12.84 9.64
CA ALA A 164 17.05 -12.32 10.28
C ALA A 164 16.17 -11.56 9.28
N ASN A 165 14.88 -11.50 9.56
CA ASN A 165 13.91 -10.68 8.87
C ASN A 165 13.57 -9.45 9.71
N LEU A 166 13.43 -8.30 9.08
CA LEU A 166 12.88 -7.10 9.67
C LEU A 166 11.74 -6.61 8.76
N GLY A 167 10.50 -6.74 9.20
CA GLY A 167 9.34 -6.38 8.38
C GLY A 167 8.37 -5.47 9.12
N MET A 168 7.59 -4.69 8.37
CA MET A 168 6.52 -3.86 8.92
C MET A 168 5.22 -4.66 8.88
N TYR A 169 4.79 -5.14 10.04
CA TYR A 169 3.57 -5.92 10.23
C TYR A 169 2.79 -5.30 11.38
N ARG A 170 1.53 -4.94 11.18
CA ARG A 170 0.72 -4.30 12.22
C ARG A 170 0.61 -5.18 13.47
N ILE A 171 0.58 -4.54 14.63
CA ILE A 171 0.51 -5.20 15.93
C ILE A 171 -0.70 -4.69 16.69
N GLN A 172 -1.58 -5.59 17.13
CA GLN A 172 -2.68 -5.24 18.01
C GLN A 172 -2.23 -5.34 19.47
N LEU A 173 -2.28 -4.22 20.21
CA LEU A 173 -1.76 -4.12 21.56
C LEU A 173 -2.77 -4.55 22.64
N ASN A 174 -4.05 -4.40 22.38
CA ASN A 174 -5.15 -4.72 23.31
C ASN A 174 -6.47 -4.97 22.55
N GLY A 175 -7.53 -5.17 23.29
CA GLY A 175 -8.86 -5.47 22.76
C GLY A 175 -9.02 -6.95 22.41
N ASN A 176 -10.16 -7.31 21.83
CA ASN A 176 -10.54 -8.70 21.65
C ASN A 176 -10.34 -9.51 22.94
N ASP A 177 -9.71 -10.71 22.84
CA ASP A 177 -9.47 -11.61 23.97
C ASP A 177 -8.03 -11.56 24.49
N TYR A 178 -7.26 -10.50 24.14
CA TYR A 178 -5.87 -10.35 24.59
C TYR A 178 -5.79 -9.98 26.07
N ILE A 179 -4.95 -10.69 26.82
CA ILE A 179 -4.65 -10.38 28.22
C ILE A 179 -3.67 -9.22 28.24
N LEU A 180 -4.13 -8.04 28.69
CA LEU A 180 -3.33 -6.81 28.77
C LEU A 180 -2.00 -7.06 29.51
N ASN A 181 -0.91 -6.51 28.99
CA ASN A 181 0.47 -6.67 29.45
C ASN A 181 1.09 -8.07 29.26
N LYS A 182 0.33 -9.05 28.79
CA LYS A 182 0.81 -10.43 28.60
C LYS A 182 0.74 -10.89 27.16
N GLU A 183 -0.21 -10.36 26.39
CA GLU A 183 -0.54 -10.85 25.05
C GLU A 183 -0.76 -9.71 24.08
N ILE A 184 -0.25 -9.87 22.86
CA ILE A 184 -0.50 -8.96 21.72
C ILE A 184 -0.68 -9.78 20.44
N GLY A 185 -1.44 -9.23 19.47
CA GLY A 185 -1.70 -9.87 18.18
C GLY A 185 -0.68 -9.48 17.13
N LEU A 186 -0.24 -10.44 16.34
CA LEU A 186 0.64 -10.22 15.19
C LEU A 186 -0.13 -10.52 13.90
N HIS A 187 -0.12 -9.59 12.94
CA HIS A 187 -0.74 -9.81 11.63
C HIS A 187 0.32 -9.89 10.53
N TYR A 188 0.59 -11.09 10.02
CA TYR A 188 1.48 -11.30 8.88
C TYR A 188 1.06 -12.51 8.04
N GLN A 189 1.39 -12.46 6.76
CA GLN A 189 1.11 -13.55 5.83
C GLN A 189 2.20 -14.63 5.94
N LEU A 190 1.81 -15.91 5.81
CA LEU A 190 2.72 -17.07 5.97
C LEU A 190 3.89 -17.09 4.99
N HIS A 191 3.76 -16.48 3.82
CA HIS A 191 4.82 -16.40 2.81
C HIS A 191 5.79 -15.22 3.01
N ARG A 192 5.55 -14.36 4.01
CA ARG A 192 6.49 -13.31 4.42
C ARG A 192 7.63 -13.89 5.25
N GLY A 193 8.76 -13.19 5.32
CA GLY A 193 9.96 -13.66 6.03
C GLY A 193 9.69 -14.17 7.44
N ILE A 194 8.91 -13.44 8.25
CA ILE A 194 8.51 -13.90 9.59
C ILE A 194 7.65 -15.17 9.55
N GLY A 195 6.73 -15.31 8.57
CA GLY A 195 5.92 -16.51 8.40
C GLY A 195 6.76 -17.75 8.07
N VAL A 196 7.80 -17.58 7.26
CA VAL A 196 8.79 -18.64 6.98
C VAL A 196 9.54 -19.04 8.25
N HIS A 197 9.99 -18.07 9.07
CA HIS A 197 10.66 -18.33 10.35
C HIS A 197 9.74 -19.06 11.33
N GLN A 198 8.47 -18.63 11.44
CA GLN A 198 7.49 -19.30 12.29
C GLN A 198 7.22 -20.75 11.84
N SER A 199 7.05 -20.97 10.53
CA SER A 199 6.85 -22.32 9.97
C SER A 199 8.00 -23.26 10.33
N LYS A 200 9.25 -22.79 10.26
CA LYS A 200 10.43 -23.56 10.69
C LYS A 200 10.44 -23.80 12.19
N ALA A 201 10.18 -22.78 13.01
CA ALA A 201 10.11 -22.91 14.46
C ALA A 201 9.03 -23.91 14.88
N ASN A 202 7.84 -23.85 14.25
CA ASN A 202 6.74 -24.79 14.49
C ASN A 202 7.12 -26.23 14.18
N LYS A 203 7.84 -26.47 13.06
CA LYS A 203 8.34 -27.82 12.70
C LYS A 203 9.32 -28.38 13.74
N LEU A 204 10.07 -27.49 14.40
CA LEU A 204 10.99 -27.85 15.49
C LEU A 204 10.30 -27.96 16.85
N GLY A 205 9.01 -27.69 16.95
CA GLY A 205 8.27 -27.64 18.22
C GLY A 205 8.74 -26.56 19.18
N LYS A 206 9.35 -25.46 18.66
CA LYS A 206 9.93 -24.38 19.46
C LYS A 206 9.15 -23.08 19.26
N PRO A 207 9.06 -22.21 20.27
CA PRO A 207 8.53 -20.86 20.07
C PRO A 207 9.47 -20.04 19.20
N LEU A 208 8.90 -19.17 18.35
CA LEU A 208 9.63 -18.15 17.61
C LEU A 208 9.83 -16.93 18.52
N LYS A 209 11.08 -16.54 18.74
CA LYS A 209 11.41 -15.28 19.42
C LYS A 209 11.20 -14.11 18.48
N VAL A 210 10.44 -13.12 18.94
CA VAL A 210 10.10 -11.92 18.18
C VAL A 210 10.48 -10.69 19.01
N SER A 211 11.06 -9.70 18.34
CA SER A 211 11.30 -8.37 18.90
C SER A 211 10.66 -7.32 18.00
N ILE A 212 9.86 -6.44 18.59
CA ILE A 212 9.19 -5.35 17.86
C ILE A 212 9.90 -4.06 18.23
N PHE A 213 10.63 -3.48 17.26
CA PHE A 213 11.29 -2.19 17.43
C PHE A 213 10.32 -1.09 16.99
N ILE A 214 10.27 0.01 17.73
CA ILE A 214 9.39 1.15 17.45
C ILE A 214 10.23 2.42 17.57
N GLY A 215 10.15 3.29 16.55
CA GLY A 215 10.98 4.48 16.47
C GLY A 215 12.44 4.18 16.08
N GLY A 216 13.37 4.99 16.59
CA GLY A 216 14.77 4.95 16.20
C GLY A 216 15.08 5.78 14.95
N PRO A 217 16.22 5.57 14.28
CA PRO A 217 16.54 6.25 13.03
C PRO A 217 15.47 6.00 11.94
N PRO A 218 15.03 7.02 11.18
CA PRO A 218 14.00 6.86 10.14
C PRO A 218 14.31 5.78 9.09
N SER A 219 15.60 5.52 8.84
CA SER A 219 16.04 4.46 7.93
C SER A 219 15.61 3.06 8.34
N HIS A 220 15.34 2.83 9.64
CA HIS A 220 14.86 1.55 10.14
C HIS A 220 13.41 1.29 9.67
N SER A 221 12.54 2.30 9.73
CA SER A 221 11.15 2.18 9.26
C SER A 221 11.10 1.96 7.74
N VAL A 222 11.89 2.70 6.96
CA VAL A 222 11.96 2.51 5.49
C VAL A 222 12.53 1.13 5.16
N ALA A 223 13.53 0.64 5.89
CA ALA A 223 14.09 -0.69 5.67
C ALA A 223 13.05 -1.81 5.91
N ALA A 224 12.19 -1.64 6.92
CA ALA A 224 11.16 -2.63 7.26
C ALA A 224 10.04 -2.76 6.21
N VAL A 225 9.84 -1.76 5.34
CA VAL A 225 8.87 -1.81 4.22
C VAL A 225 9.53 -2.10 2.87
N MET A 226 10.87 -2.06 2.80
CA MET A 226 11.59 -2.17 1.54
C MET A 226 11.51 -3.61 0.98
N PRO A 227 11.02 -3.81 -0.25
CA PRO A 227 11.00 -5.13 -0.89
C PRO A 227 12.41 -5.50 -1.39
N LEU A 228 13.27 -5.91 -0.46
CA LEU A 228 14.65 -6.28 -0.81
C LEU A 228 14.70 -7.64 -1.52
N PRO A 229 15.60 -7.81 -2.51
CA PRO A 229 15.87 -9.11 -3.11
C PRO A 229 16.40 -10.11 -2.08
N GLU A 230 16.12 -11.40 -2.31
CA GLU A 230 16.67 -12.48 -1.49
C GLU A 230 18.19 -12.33 -1.25
N GLY A 231 18.61 -12.55 -0.01
CA GLY A 231 20.02 -12.44 0.41
C GLY A 231 20.50 -11.04 0.78
N LEU A 232 19.65 -10.01 0.71
CA LEU A 232 19.91 -8.69 1.29
C LEU A 232 19.15 -8.54 2.59
N SER A 233 19.89 -8.29 3.68
CA SER A 233 19.31 -8.03 5.00
C SER A 233 18.76 -6.60 5.10
N GLU A 234 17.56 -6.43 5.64
CA GLU A 234 16.96 -5.14 5.92
C GLU A 234 17.83 -4.31 6.88
N MET A 235 18.51 -4.95 7.83
CA MET A 235 19.42 -4.28 8.75
C MET A 235 20.64 -3.70 8.02
N THR A 236 21.12 -4.39 6.98
CA THR A 236 22.18 -3.89 6.09
C THR A 236 21.70 -2.67 5.32
N PHE A 237 20.49 -2.73 4.77
CA PHE A 237 19.88 -1.61 4.04
C PHE A 237 19.61 -0.42 4.97
N ALA A 238 19.07 -0.64 6.19
CA ALA A 238 18.86 0.40 7.19
C ALA A 238 20.16 1.14 7.54
N GLY A 239 21.25 0.39 7.67
CA GLY A 239 22.58 0.95 7.93
C GLY A 239 23.10 1.82 6.79
N ALA A 240 22.98 1.35 5.55
CA ALA A 240 23.41 2.06 4.35
C ALA A 240 22.56 3.34 4.15
N LEU A 241 21.22 3.23 4.17
CA LEU A 241 20.30 4.35 3.99
C LEU A 241 20.46 5.41 5.08
N GLY A 242 20.65 4.97 6.34
CA GLY A 242 20.87 5.87 7.47
C GLY A 242 22.29 6.43 7.56
N ASN A 243 23.24 6.00 6.72
CA ASN A 243 24.67 6.26 6.88
C ASN A 243 25.14 6.05 8.34
N ARG A 244 24.59 5.03 8.97
CA ARG A 244 24.80 4.66 10.36
C ARG A 244 24.53 3.17 10.54
N ARG A 245 25.52 2.43 11.01
CA ARG A 245 25.43 0.98 11.23
C ARG A 245 24.20 0.64 12.08
N PHE A 246 23.41 -0.36 11.68
CA PHE A 246 22.35 -0.91 12.52
C PHE A 246 22.95 -1.45 13.80
N ARG A 247 22.56 -0.91 14.97
CA ARG A 247 23.18 -1.21 16.27
C ARG A 247 22.27 -2.11 17.08
N TYR A 248 22.81 -3.26 17.53
CA TYR A 248 22.03 -4.26 18.25
C TYR A 248 22.80 -4.95 19.37
N THR A 249 22.05 -5.51 20.29
CA THR A 249 22.54 -6.40 21.36
C THR A 249 21.55 -7.53 21.56
N TYR A 250 21.94 -8.55 22.32
CA TYR A 250 21.00 -9.54 22.83
C TYR A 250 20.76 -9.27 24.30
N GLN A 251 19.48 -9.18 24.68
CA GLN A 251 19.01 -9.02 26.04
C GLN A 251 18.01 -10.14 26.34
N ASP A 252 18.24 -10.93 27.39
CA ASP A 252 17.43 -12.10 27.77
C ASP A 252 17.20 -13.10 26.60
N GLY A 253 18.17 -13.17 25.70
CA GLY A 253 18.12 -14.04 24.50
C GLY A 253 17.28 -13.50 23.35
N PHE A 254 16.80 -12.25 23.42
CA PHE A 254 16.13 -11.53 22.33
C PHE A 254 17.09 -10.53 21.69
N CYS A 255 17.05 -10.40 20.36
CA CYS A 255 17.76 -9.32 19.68
C CYS A 255 17.05 -7.99 19.96
N VAL A 256 17.80 -6.97 20.30
CA VAL A 256 17.28 -5.63 20.65
C VAL A 256 18.01 -4.59 19.82
N SER A 257 17.27 -3.78 19.03
CA SER A 257 17.81 -2.58 18.40
C SER A 257 18.10 -1.54 19.49
N THR A 258 19.39 -1.18 19.66
CA THR A 258 19.78 -0.27 20.75
C THR A 258 19.44 1.17 20.48
N ASP A 259 19.17 1.55 19.22
CA ASP A 259 18.80 2.90 18.80
C ASP A 259 17.27 3.11 18.70
N ALA A 260 16.44 2.07 18.86
CA ALA A 260 14.99 2.20 18.90
C ALA A 260 14.52 3.09 20.07
N ASP A 261 13.31 3.64 19.95
CA ASP A 261 12.68 4.37 21.05
C ASP A 261 12.02 3.39 22.03
N PHE A 262 11.35 2.34 21.50
CA PHE A 262 10.80 1.24 22.30
C PHE A 262 11.16 -0.11 21.68
N VAL A 263 11.20 -1.14 22.52
CA VAL A 263 11.31 -2.54 22.10
C VAL A 263 10.36 -3.40 22.94
N ILE A 264 9.48 -4.15 22.26
CA ILE A 264 8.64 -5.18 22.86
C ILE A 264 9.25 -6.53 22.48
N THR A 265 9.58 -7.36 23.47
CA THR A 265 10.12 -8.71 23.26
C THR A 265 9.09 -9.76 23.67
N GLY A 266 9.05 -10.90 22.97
CA GLY A 266 8.14 -11.98 23.30
C GLY A 266 8.29 -13.21 22.41
N GLU A 267 7.43 -14.18 22.63
CA GLU A 267 7.47 -15.48 21.99
C GLU A 267 6.13 -15.83 21.33
N VAL A 268 6.20 -16.36 20.12
CA VAL A 268 5.05 -16.92 19.37
C VAL A 268 5.15 -18.43 19.43
N TYR A 269 4.22 -19.06 20.14
CA TYR A 269 4.17 -20.50 20.28
C TYR A 269 3.50 -21.18 19.09
N PRO A 270 3.86 -22.42 18.75
CA PRO A 270 3.23 -23.17 17.68
C PRO A 270 1.72 -23.27 17.86
N ASN A 271 0.97 -22.91 16.80
CA ASN A 271 -0.49 -23.03 16.74
C ASN A 271 -1.29 -22.21 17.77
N GLU A 272 -0.65 -21.25 18.46
CA GLU A 272 -1.37 -20.31 19.34
C GLU A 272 -1.83 -19.10 18.52
N ASN A 273 -3.13 -19.06 18.23
CA ASN A 273 -3.77 -17.95 17.52
C ASN A 273 -4.88 -17.36 18.37
N LYS A 274 -5.16 -16.06 18.19
CA LYS A 274 -6.34 -15.37 18.73
C LYS A 274 -6.93 -14.43 17.67
N PRO A 275 -8.22 -14.07 17.80
CA PRO A 275 -8.83 -13.09 16.91
C PRO A 275 -8.08 -11.75 16.93
N GLU A 276 -7.62 -11.31 15.75
CA GLU A 276 -7.00 -10.00 15.48
C GLU A 276 -7.93 -9.17 14.61
N GLY A 277 -7.94 -7.86 14.80
CA GLY A 277 -8.81 -6.95 14.08
C GLY A 277 -10.17 -6.76 14.76
N PRO A 278 -11.12 -6.08 14.09
CA PRO A 278 -10.97 -5.40 12.81
C PRO A 278 -9.90 -4.30 12.85
N PHE A 279 -9.37 -3.93 11.69
CA PHE A 279 -8.42 -2.84 11.55
C PHE A 279 -8.69 -2.05 10.28
N GLY A 280 -8.68 -0.72 10.37
CA GLY A 280 -8.79 0.14 9.20
C GLY A 280 -7.57 0.02 8.31
N ASP A 281 -7.74 -0.49 7.06
CA ASP A 281 -6.65 -0.92 6.22
C ASP A 281 -6.46 -0.09 4.93
N HIS A 282 -5.36 -0.31 4.23
CA HIS A 282 -4.85 0.49 3.11
C HIS A 282 -5.78 0.55 1.88
N LEU A 283 -6.72 -0.38 1.74
CA LEU A 283 -7.74 -0.32 0.68
C LEU A 283 -8.88 0.66 0.98
N GLY A 284 -8.93 1.26 2.18
CA GLY A 284 -10.01 2.13 2.62
C GLY A 284 -11.22 1.39 3.19
N TYR A 285 -11.04 0.13 3.54
CA TYR A 285 -12.02 -0.74 4.18
C TYR A 285 -11.42 -1.36 5.45
N TYR A 286 -12.28 -1.92 6.31
CA TYR A 286 -11.79 -2.69 7.43
C TYR A 286 -11.26 -4.04 6.98
N SER A 287 -10.06 -4.42 7.44
CA SER A 287 -9.66 -5.82 7.52
C SER A 287 -10.53 -6.49 8.60
N LEU A 288 -11.22 -7.57 8.23
CA LEU A 288 -12.14 -8.25 9.14
C LEU A 288 -11.36 -9.03 10.22
N LYS A 289 -12.08 -9.39 11.28
CA LYS A 289 -11.54 -10.16 12.39
C LYS A 289 -11.23 -11.59 11.95
N HIS A 290 -9.98 -12.02 12.11
CA HIS A 290 -9.50 -13.38 11.83
C HIS A 290 -8.51 -13.84 12.88
N ASP A 291 -8.33 -15.16 13.01
CA ASP A 291 -7.34 -15.75 13.90
C ASP A 291 -5.92 -15.59 13.34
N PHE A 292 -5.08 -14.90 14.09
CA PHE A 292 -3.67 -14.66 13.78
C PHE A 292 -2.76 -15.06 14.96
N PRO A 293 -1.45 -15.24 14.73
CA PRO A 293 -0.52 -15.63 15.76
C PRO A 293 -0.53 -14.72 16.97
N LEU A 294 -0.58 -15.33 18.14
CA LEU A 294 -0.48 -14.69 19.44
C LEU A 294 0.98 -14.59 19.87
N MET A 295 1.42 -13.41 20.26
CA MET A 295 2.71 -13.20 20.91
C MET A 295 2.53 -13.04 22.41
N ARG A 296 3.20 -13.88 23.21
CA ARG A 296 3.32 -13.70 24.67
C ARG A 296 4.43 -12.71 24.96
N VAL A 297 4.06 -11.58 25.56
CA VAL A 297 4.98 -10.48 25.89
C VAL A 297 5.92 -10.90 27.01
N HIS A 298 7.21 -10.70 26.80
CA HIS A 298 8.24 -10.90 27.82
C HIS A 298 8.55 -9.59 28.54
N LYS A 299 9.03 -8.57 27.79
CA LYS A 299 9.38 -7.25 28.34
C LYS A 299 9.14 -6.15 27.33
N VAL A 300 8.95 -4.93 27.85
CA VAL A 300 8.88 -3.69 27.09
C VAL A 300 9.96 -2.75 27.59
N TYR A 301 10.89 -2.39 26.71
CA TYR A 301 11.97 -1.44 27.00
C TYR A 301 11.70 -0.10 26.33
N HIS A 302 12.20 0.98 26.90
CA HIS A 302 12.18 2.31 26.28
C HIS A 302 13.41 3.14 26.62
N ARG A 303 13.76 4.07 25.73
CA ARG A 303 14.81 5.07 25.98
C ARG A 303 14.28 6.22 26.82
N GLU A 304 15.17 7.06 27.35
CA GLU A 304 14.83 8.18 28.24
C GLU A 304 13.85 9.17 27.59
N ASP A 305 14.14 9.63 26.36
CA ASP A 305 13.31 10.58 25.62
C ASP A 305 12.52 9.88 24.52
N ALA A 306 11.89 8.74 24.82
CA ALA A 306 11.20 7.94 23.84
C ALA A 306 10.03 8.68 23.18
N ILE A 307 9.94 8.58 21.86
CA ILE A 307 8.84 9.13 21.07
C ILE A 307 8.20 7.98 20.29
N TRP A 308 6.88 7.87 20.38
CA TRP A 308 6.10 6.83 19.69
C TRP A 308 5.70 7.32 18.29
N PRO A 309 6.28 6.78 17.20
CA PRO A 309 5.84 7.10 15.87
C PRO A 309 4.60 6.30 15.52
N PHE A 310 3.67 6.92 14.79
CA PHE A 310 2.52 6.24 14.22
C PHE A 310 2.14 6.87 12.87
N THR A 311 1.45 6.10 12.04
CA THR A 311 0.73 6.56 10.86
C THR A 311 -0.71 6.07 10.92
N VAL A 312 -1.60 6.66 10.13
CA VAL A 312 -2.98 6.20 9.99
C VAL A 312 -3.13 5.56 8.62
N VAL A 313 -3.37 4.25 8.64
CA VAL A 313 -3.65 3.49 7.42
C VAL A 313 -5.11 3.67 7.05
N GLY A 314 -5.42 3.78 5.76
CA GLY A 314 -6.78 3.98 5.29
C GLY A 314 -6.87 4.18 3.78
N ARG A 315 -7.96 4.81 3.33
CA ARG A 315 -8.16 5.08 1.92
C ARG A 315 -7.04 5.98 1.35
N PRO A 316 -6.35 5.58 0.27
CA PRO A 316 -5.30 6.39 -0.36
C PRO A 316 -5.80 7.75 -0.91
N PRO A 317 -4.93 8.79 -0.93
CA PRO A 317 -3.52 8.75 -0.50
C PRO A 317 -3.36 8.83 1.02
N GLN A 318 -2.37 8.11 1.53
CA GLN A 318 -1.98 8.10 2.93
C GLN A 318 -0.45 8.22 3.07
N GLU A 319 0.08 8.24 4.29
CA GLU A 319 1.53 8.36 4.51
C GLU A 319 2.32 7.19 3.88
N ASP A 320 1.74 6.01 3.79
CA ASP A 320 2.31 4.84 3.11
C ASP A 320 2.42 5.02 1.57
N THR A 321 1.61 5.89 0.96
CA THR A 321 1.83 6.36 -0.43
C THR A 321 3.25 6.92 -0.60
N SER A 322 3.73 7.70 0.35
CA SER A 322 5.08 8.27 0.31
C SER A 322 6.17 7.23 0.49
N PHE A 323 5.91 6.15 1.23
CA PHE A 323 6.82 4.98 1.26
C PHE A 323 6.91 4.32 -0.12
N GLY A 324 5.79 4.10 -0.79
CA GLY A 324 5.76 3.59 -2.17
C GLY A 324 6.56 4.48 -3.13
N GLN A 325 6.38 5.79 -3.03
CA GLN A 325 7.10 6.77 -3.86
C GLN A 325 8.61 6.75 -3.61
N ILE A 326 9.07 6.72 -2.34
CA ILE A 326 10.52 6.66 -2.04
C ILE A 326 11.13 5.31 -2.43
N ILE A 327 10.39 4.22 -2.32
CA ILE A 327 10.80 2.91 -2.83
C ILE A 327 11.00 2.98 -4.35
N HIS A 328 10.05 3.58 -5.07
CA HIS A 328 10.16 3.77 -6.52
C HIS A 328 11.36 4.64 -6.90
N GLU A 329 11.60 5.74 -6.22
CA GLU A 329 12.78 6.59 -6.41
C GLU A 329 14.10 5.81 -6.22
N LEU A 330 14.14 4.90 -5.24
CA LEU A 330 15.32 4.08 -4.96
C LEU A 330 15.51 2.95 -5.98
N THR A 331 14.41 2.33 -6.46
CA THR A 331 14.44 1.06 -7.21
C THR A 331 14.04 1.18 -8.67
N GLY A 332 13.50 2.31 -9.12
CA GLY A 332 12.84 2.46 -10.43
C GLY A 332 13.70 1.99 -11.62
N ASN A 333 15.01 2.17 -11.58
CA ASN A 333 15.91 1.65 -12.59
C ASN A 333 16.13 0.12 -12.52
N ALA A 334 15.87 -0.51 -11.37
CA ALA A 334 16.03 -1.97 -11.22
C ALA A 334 14.88 -2.73 -11.91
N ILE A 335 13.67 -2.17 -11.90
CA ILE A 335 12.48 -2.80 -12.51
C ILE A 335 12.68 -3.09 -14.01
N LYS A 336 13.33 -2.16 -14.74
CA LYS A 336 13.64 -2.32 -16.17
C LYS A 336 14.58 -3.50 -16.46
N HIS A 337 15.44 -3.88 -15.51
CA HIS A 337 16.35 -5.02 -15.63
C HIS A 337 15.69 -6.34 -15.24
N GLU A 338 14.72 -6.30 -14.35
CA GLU A 338 14.02 -7.48 -13.84
C GLU A 338 12.83 -7.93 -14.71
N LEU A 339 12.24 -7.01 -15.47
CA LEU A 339 11.07 -7.24 -16.34
C LEU A 339 11.41 -6.87 -17.80
N PRO A 340 11.99 -7.80 -18.57
CA PRO A 340 12.33 -7.54 -19.98
C PRO A 340 11.11 -7.10 -20.80
N GLY A 341 11.27 -6.04 -21.59
CA GLY A 341 10.21 -5.47 -22.40
C GLY A 341 9.30 -4.46 -21.70
N VAL A 342 9.37 -4.35 -20.37
CA VAL A 342 8.65 -3.33 -19.59
C VAL A 342 9.41 -2.01 -19.65
N LYS A 343 8.73 -0.95 -20.10
CA LYS A 343 9.23 0.43 -20.04
C LYS A 343 8.87 1.10 -18.72
N GLU A 344 7.62 0.90 -18.28
CA GLU A 344 7.07 1.48 -17.06
C GLU A 344 6.01 0.54 -16.47
N VAL A 345 5.94 0.42 -15.16
CA VAL A 345 4.86 -0.23 -14.42
C VAL A 345 4.54 0.59 -13.17
N HIS A 346 3.27 0.82 -12.93
CA HIS A 346 2.76 1.62 -11.83
C HIS A 346 1.62 0.88 -11.12
N ALA A 347 1.80 0.62 -9.84
CA ALA A 347 0.73 0.19 -8.95
C ALA A 347 -0.02 1.43 -8.46
N VAL A 348 -1.28 1.57 -8.85
CA VAL A 348 -2.04 2.81 -8.67
C VAL A 348 -2.49 2.96 -7.23
N ASP A 349 -1.86 3.90 -6.52
CA ASP A 349 -2.14 4.16 -5.10
C ASP A 349 -3.61 4.47 -4.85
N ALA A 350 -4.21 5.38 -5.63
CA ALA A 350 -5.62 5.76 -5.50
C ALA A 350 -6.60 4.57 -5.62
N ALA A 351 -6.20 3.47 -6.26
CA ALA A 351 -6.97 2.22 -6.36
C ALA A 351 -6.61 1.21 -5.25
N GLY A 352 -5.83 1.58 -4.24
CA GLY A 352 -5.38 0.69 -3.17
C GLY A 352 -4.12 -0.12 -3.50
N VAL A 353 -3.29 0.34 -4.43
CA VAL A 353 -2.01 -0.25 -4.85
C VAL A 353 -2.18 -1.58 -5.59
N HIS A 354 -2.56 -2.64 -4.88
CA HIS A 354 -2.63 -3.99 -5.45
C HIS A 354 -3.79 -4.20 -6.45
N PRO A 355 -5.00 -3.65 -6.28
CA PRO A 355 -6.09 -3.92 -7.21
C PRO A 355 -5.81 -3.54 -8.66
N LEU A 356 -4.97 -2.52 -8.92
CA LEU A 356 -4.77 -1.97 -10.26
C LEU A 356 -3.29 -1.74 -10.58
N LEU A 357 -2.83 -2.31 -11.70
CA LEU A 357 -1.56 -2.00 -12.34
C LEU A 357 -1.78 -1.35 -13.70
N LEU A 358 -1.00 -0.31 -13.98
CA LEU A 358 -0.84 0.27 -15.31
C LEU A 358 0.56 -0.04 -15.82
N ALA A 359 0.72 -0.41 -17.09
CA ALA A 359 2.01 -0.74 -17.65
C ALA A 359 2.20 -0.24 -19.09
N ILE A 360 3.43 0.16 -19.40
CA ILE A 360 3.88 0.44 -20.76
C ILE A 360 4.95 -0.57 -21.10
N GLY A 361 4.69 -1.37 -22.12
CA GLY A 361 5.62 -2.37 -22.62
C GLY A 361 6.15 -2.03 -24.01
N SER A 362 6.72 -3.03 -24.66
CA SER A 362 7.11 -3.02 -26.06
C SER A 362 6.27 -4.02 -26.85
N GLU A 363 6.11 -3.79 -28.16
CA GLU A 363 5.47 -4.74 -29.06
C GLU A 363 6.38 -4.97 -30.27
N ARG A 364 7.34 -5.89 -30.09
CA ARG A 364 8.39 -6.20 -31.08
C ARG A 364 8.11 -7.47 -31.88
N TYR A 365 7.12 -8.29 -31.43
CA TYR A 365 6.87 -9.60 -32.03
C TYR A 365 6.11 -9.52 -33.34
N THR A 366 5.62 -8.34 -33.70
CA THR A 366 4.75 -8.16 -34.86
C THR A 366 5.36 -7.39 -36.06
N PRO A 367 6.71 -7.37 -36.30
CA PRO A 367 7.28 -6.66 -37.41
C PRO A 367 6.83 -7.23 -38.78
N TYR A 368 6.30 -8.46 -38.81
CA TYR A 368 5.82 -9.14 -40.00
C TYR A 368 4.30 -9.08 -40.18
N ASN A 369 3.56 -8.62 -39.17
CA ASN A 369 2.11 -8.50 -39.23
C ASN A 369 1.70 -7.14 -39.77
N GLN A 370 0.87 -7.14 -40.81
CA GLN A 370 0.26 -5.91 -41.34
C GLN A 370 -0.72 -5.28 -40.34
N THR A 371 -1.29 -6.07 -39.42
CA THR A 371 -2.23 -5.63 -38.43
C THR A 371 -1.54 -5.50 -37.09
N LYS A 372 -1.52 -4.29 -36.50
CA LYS A 372 -1.02 -4.04 -35.14
C LYS A 372 -1.99 -4.65 -34.12
N GLN A 373 -1.49 -5.57 -33.32
CA GLN A 373 -2.22 -6.21 -32.22
C GLN A 373 -1.31 -6.60 -31.08
N PRO A 374 -1.80 -6.68 -29.82
CA PRO A 374 -0.97 -7.11 -28.70
C PRO A 374 -0.59 -8.60 -28.82
N ALA A 375 0.71 -8.88 -28.77
CA ALA A 375 1.27 -10.22 -28.72
C ALA A 375 2.41 -10.30 -27.67
N GLU A 376 3.48 -9.50 -27.82
CA GLU A 376 4.53 -9.39 -26.81
C GLU A 376 3.97 -8.81 -25.51
N LEU A 377 3.03 -7.84 -25.57
CA LEU A 377 2.37 -7.27 -24.41
C LEU A 377 1.70 -8.32 -23.51
N LEU A 378 1.10 -9.37 -24.09
CA LEU A 378 0.51 -10.46 -23.32
C LEU A 378 1.58 -11.30 -22.60
N THR A 379 2.73 -11.53 -23.22
CA THR A 379 3.88 -12.20 -22.58
C THR A 379 4.42 -11.35 -21.42
N ILE A 380 4.55 -10.04 -21.65
CA ILE A 380 4.97 -9.08 -20.62
C ILE A 380 3.96 -9.06 -19.46
N ALA A 381 2.65 -9.02 -19.75
CA ALA A 381 1.59 -9.02 -18.75
C ALA A 381 1.66 -10.25 -17.83
N ASN A 382 1.86 -11.45 -18.42
CA ASN A 382 2.04 -12.67 -17.65
C ASN A 382 3.32 -12.64 -16.79
N HIS A 383 4.41 -12.04 -17.29
CA HIS A 383 5.63 -11.87 -16.51
C HIS A 383 5.41 -10.91 -15.32
N ILE A 384 4.73 -9.78 -15.53
CA ILE A 384 4.36 -8.84 -14.46
C ILE A 384 3.53 -9.57 -13.40
N LEU A 385 2.45 -10.25 -13.80
CA LEU A 385 1.54 -10.94 -12.88
C LEU A 385 2.14 -12.22 -12.25
N GLY A 386 3.27 -12.70 -12.74
CA GLY A 386 4.05 -13.80 -12.13
C GLY A 386 5.13 -13.33 -11.15
N LYS A 387 5.33 -12.03 -10.94
CA LYS A 387 6.49 -11.49 -10.20
C LYS A 387 6.08 -10.89 -8.85
N GLY A 388 6.46 -11.55 -7.76
CA GLY A 388 6.40 -11.01 -6.39
C GLY A 388 5.07 -10.33 -6.02
N GLN A 389 5.12 -9.10 -5.51
CA GLN A 389 3.92 -8.34 -5.10
C GLN A 389 2.99 -7.96 -6.28
N LEU A 390 3.53 -7.83 -7.49
CA LEU A 390 2.72 -7.50 -8.68
C LEU A 390 1.72 -8.62 -9.01
N SER A 391 1.97 -9.83 -8.53
CA SER A 391 1.06 -10.98 -8.68
C SER A 391 -0.25 -10.83 -7.92
N LEU A 392 -0.37 -9.86 -7.01
CA LEU A 392 -1.60 -9.60 -6.25
C LEU A 392 -2.61 -8.75 -7.03
N ALA A 393 -2.23 -8.18 -8.17
CA ALA A 393 -3.11 -7.33 -8.96
C ALA A 393 -4.33 -8.07 -9.51
N LYS A 394 -5.48 -7.39 -9.50
CA LYS A 394 -6.73 -7.86 -10.13
C LYS A 394 -6.89 -7.36 -11.56
N TYR A 395 -6.48 -6.12 -11.81
CA TYR A 395 -6.55 -5.48 -13.11
C TYR A 395 -5.16 -5.06 -13.56
N LEU A 396 -4.80 -5.40 -14.78
CA LEU A 396 -3.60 -4.92 -15.45
C LEU A 396 -3.99 -4.30 -16.79
N PHE A 397 -3.86 -2.99 -16.91
CA PHE A 397 -3.98 -2.28 -18.19
C PHE A 397 -2.57 -2.10 -18.76
N ILE A 398 -2.34 -2.64 -19.96
CA ILE A 398 -1.02 -2.59 -20.60
C ILE A 398 -1.13 -2.14 -22.05
N THR A 399 -0.21 -1.28 -22.45
CA THR A 399 -0.09 -0.80 -23.84
C THR A 399 1.37 -0.67 -24.25
N ALA A 400 1.62 -0.50 -25.56
CA ALA A 400 2.90 -0.06 -26.07
C ALA A 400 2.78 1.39 -26.58
N ASP A 401 3.75 2.22 -26.24
CA ASP A 401 3.89 3.57 -26.76
C ASP A 401 5.23 3.73 -27.46
N ASP A 402 5.21 3.70 -28.80
CA ASP A 402 6.40 3.88 -29.62
C ASP A 402 6.87 5.34 -29.67
N SER A 403 5.99 6.27 -29.33
CA SER A 403 6.26 7.72 -29.33
C SER A 403 6.77 8.27 -28.00
N ASN A 404 6.76 7.47 -26.93
CA ASN A 404 7.10 7.84 -25.56
C ASN A 404 6.35 9.11 -25.05
N LYS A 405 5.07 9.23 -25.43
CA LYS A 405 4.23 10.38 -25.09
C LYS A 405 3.40 10.20 -23.84
N ILE A 406 3.13 8.95 -23.44
CA ILE A 406 2.28 8.64 -22.30
C ILE A 406 3.13 8.16 -21.11
N SER A 407 2.60 8.35 -19.91
CA SER A 407 3.14 7.80 -18.66
C SER A 407 2.02 7.15 -17.86
N THR A 408 2.33 6.07 -17.15
CA THR A 408 1.41 5.39 -16.23
C THR A 408 1.05 6.26 -15.02
N HIS A 409 1.81 7.33 -14.74
CA HIS A 409 1.55 8.28 -13.67
C HIS A 409 0.59 9.42 -14.06
N ASN A 410 0.24 9.54 -15.36
CA ASN A 410 -0.87 10.36 -15.82
C ASN A 410 -2.04 9.43 -16.18
N GLU A 411 -2.74 8.96 -15.16
CA GLU A 411 -3.73 7.89 -15.29
C GLU A 411 -4.84 8.25 -16.31
N ALA A 412 -5.35 9.48 -16.29
CA ALA A 412 -6.42 9.90 -17.19
C ALA A 412 -5.98 9.83 -18.65
N GLU A 413 -4.79 10.34 -18.98
CA GLU A 413 -4.24 10.29 -20.34
C GLU A 413 -3.90 8.86 -20.77
N PHE A 414 -3.37 8.05 -19.85
CA PHE A 414 -3.09 6.64 -20.08
C PHE A 414 -4.36 5.85 -20.41
N TYR A 415 -5.45 6.04 -19.65
CA TYR A 415 -6.73 5.41 -19.95
C TYR A 415 -7.31 5.87 -21.27
N GLN A 416 -7.30 7.17 -21.56
CA GLN A 416 -7.78 7.68 -22.86
C GLN A 416 -7.00 7.06 -24.03
N TYR A 417 -5.68 6.96 -23.89
CA TYR A 417 -4.82 6.33 -24.91
C TYR A 417 -5.23 4.87 -25.16
N ILE A 418 -5.46 4.07 -24.12
CA ILE A 418 -5.92 2.68 -24.22
C ILE A 418 -7.33 2.62 -24.83
N LEU A 419 -8.27 3.40 -24.30
CA LEU A 419 -9.68 3.35 -24.69
C LEU A 419 -9.91 3.77 -26.14
N GLU A 420 -9.07 4.64 -26.70
CA GLU A 420 -9.09 4.98 -28.13
C GLU A 420 -8.68 3.80 -29.05
N ARG A 421 -7.90 2.84 -28.54
CA ARG A 421 -7.23 1.79 -29.33
C ARG A 421 -7.73 0.38 -29.07
N ILE A 422 -8.32 0.13 -27.91
CA ILE A 422 -8.74 -1.20 -27.49
C ILE A 422 -9.76 -1.81 -28.46
N ASN A 423 -9.54 -3.06 -28.83
CA ASN A 423 -10.54 -3.92 -29.45
C ASN A 423 -11.15 -4.83 -28.38
N LEU A 424 -12.30 -4.44 -27.82
CA LEU A 424 -12.98 -5.15 -26.75
C LEU A 424 -13.45 -6.57 -27.12
N LYS A 425 -13.40 -6.93 -28.40
CA LYS A 425 -13.68 -8.30 -28.88
C LYS A 425 -12.45 -9.22 -28.84
N ARG A 426 -11.23 -8.65 -28.56
CA ARG A 426 -9.96 -9.38 -28.59
C ARG A 426 -9.10 -9.16 -27.36
N ASP A 427 -9.07 -7.96 -26.79
CA ASP A 427 -8.02 -7.46 -25.91
C ASP A 427 -8.32 -7.68 -24.40
N LEU A 428 -9.33 -8.48 -24.07
CA LEU A 428 -9.75 -8.82 -22.71
C LEU A 428 -9.33 -10.24 -22.34
N HIS A 429 -8.41 -10.41 -21.39
CA HIS A 429 -7.87 -11.72 -21.02
C HIS A 429 -8.05 -11.99 -19.53
N PHE A 430 -8.85 -13.00 -19.19
CA PHE A 430 -9.18 -13.36 -17.81
C PHE A 430 -8.29 -14.49 -17.27
N GLN A 431 -7.90 -14.36 -16.01
CA GLN A 431 -7.36 -15.45 -15.21
C GLN A 431 -8.32 -15.66 -14.03
N THR A 432 -9.03 -16.77 -14.04
CA THR A 432 -10.02 -17.14 -13.02
C THR A 432 -9.40 -18.04 -11.97
N ASN A 433 -10.01 -18.11 -10.76
CA ASN A 433 -9.57 -18.95 -9.65
C ASN A 433 -8.08 -18.75 -9.31
N THR A 434 -7.68 -17.50 -9.10
CA THR A 434 -6.30 -17.12 -8.79
C THR A 434 -6.22 -16.33 -7.49
N SER A 435 -4.99 -16.08 -7.03
CA SER A 435 -4.75 -15.31 -5.81
C SER A 435 -4.88 -13.81 -6.05
N ILE A 436 -5.45 -13.12 -5.07
CA ILE A 436 -5.48 -11.66 -4.94
C ILE A 436 -4.93 -11.28 -3.56
N ASP A 437 -4.89 -9.99 -3.23
CA ASP A 437 -4.48 -9.54 -1.90
C ASP A 437 -5.39 -10.12 -0.80
N THR A 438 -4.78 -10.51 0.33
CA THR A 438 -5.49 -11.03 1.51
C THR A 438 -6.52 -10.05 2.07
N LEU A 439 -6.25 -8.75 1.93
CA LEU A 439 -7.08 -7.67 2.46
C LEU A 439 -8.13 -7.17 1.45
N ASP A 440 -8.17 -7.78 0.26
CA ASP A 440 -9.16 -7.48 -0.77
C ASP A 440 -10.36 -8.45 -0.64
N TYR A 441 -11.43 -7.95 -0.06
CA TYR A 441 -12.69 -8.71 0.16
C TYR A 441 -13.64 -8.66 -1.04
N SER A 442 -13.22 -8.15 -2.20
CA SER A 442 -14.05 -8.20 -3.42
C SER A 442 -14.08 -9.57 -4.09
N GLY A 443 -13.18 -10.47 -3.69
CA GLY A 443 -13.04 -11.82 -4.24
C GLY A 443 -14.06 -12.83 -3.70
N THR A 444 -13.81 -14.11 -3.98
CA THR A 444 -14.69 -15.23 -3.59
C THR A 444 -14.33 -15.83 -2.22
N GLY A 445 -13.28 -15.35 -1.60
CA GLY A 445 -12.79 -15.81 -0.30
C GLY A 445 -11.42 -15.24 -0.01
N LEU A 446 -10.82 -15.64 1.11
CA LEU A 446 -9.50 -15.16 1.53
C LEU A 446 -8.44 -15.53 0.49
N ASN A 447 -7.70 -14.54 -0.02
CA ASN A 447 -6.73 -14.67 -1.12
C ASN A 447 -7.30 -15.29 -2.42
N SER A 448 -8.59 -15.28 -2.63
CA SER A 448 -9.25 -15.95 -3.75
C SER A 448 -10.03 -14.96 -4.60
N GLY A 449 -9.68 -14.86 -5.87
CA GLY A 449 -10.33 -13.97 -6.83
C GLY A 449 -9.93 -14.26 -8.26
N SER A 450 -9.90 -13.23 -9.07
CA SER A 450 -9.59 -13.32 -10.50
C SER A 450 -8.82 -12.10 -10.99
N LYS A 451 -8.32 -12.18 -12.23
CA LYS A 451 -7.59 -11.10 -12.87
C LYS A 451 -8.14 -10.81 -14.26
N LEU A 452 -8.06 -9.55 -14.67
CA LEU A 452 -8.30 -9.10 -16.02
C LEU A 452 -7.08 -8.36 -16.55
N ILE A 453 -6.51 -8.85 -17.64
CA ILE A 453 -5.52 -8.14 -18.44
C ILE A 453 -6.27 -7.44 -19.57
N VAL A 454 -6.10 -6.13 -19.68
CA VAL A 454 -6.55 -5.29 -20.78
C VAL A 454 -5.34 -4.87 -21.58
N ALA A 455 -5.07 -5.53 -22.71
CA ALA A 455 -3.89 -5.30 -23.51
C ALA A 455 -4.28 -4.60 -24.82
N ALA A 456 -3.94 -3.31 -24.98
CA ALA A 456 -4.31 -2.53 -26.14
C ALA A 456 -3.08 -2.04 -26.92
N TYR A 457 -3.07 -2.29 -28.23
CA TYR A 457 -2.01 -1.81 -29.12
C TYR A 457 -2.54 -1.60 -30.55
N GLY A 458 -2.12 -0.54 -31.19
CA GLY A 458 -2.46 -0.24 -32.55
C GLY A 458 -2.89 1.21 -32.77
N ASP A 459 -3.52 1.44 -33.92
CA ASP A 459 -4.01 2.76 -34.32
C ASP A 459 -5.32 3.09 -33.55
N LYS A 460 -5.72 4.35 -33.52
CA LYS A 460 -7.00 4.76 -32.93
C LYS A 460 -8.16 4.16 -33.72
N VAL A 461 -9.07 3.49 -33.04
CA VAL A 461 -10.26 2.83 -33.63
C VAL A 461 -11.55 3.56 -33.30
N ARG A 462 -11.52 4.54 -32.36
CA ARG A 462 -12.69 5.36 -31.99
C ARG A 462 -12.29 6.72 -31.46
N SER A 463 -13.28 7.64 -31.49
CA SER A 463 -13.26 8.88 -30.71
C SER A 463 -13.96 8.66 -29.37
N LEU A 464 -13.46 9.27 -28.32
CA LEU A 464 -14.04 9.19 -26.98
C LEU A 464 -15.02 10.33 -26.75
N GLU A 465 -16.21 9.99 -26.23
CA GLU A 465 -17.24 10.98 -25.90
C GLU A 465 -16.98 11.62 -24.52
N SER A 466 -17.30 12.91 -24.45
CA SER A 466 -17.19 13.72 -23.21
C SER A 466 -18.53 14.31 -22.78
N LYS A 467 -19.63 13.94 -23.42
CA LYS A 467 -20.99 14.44 -23.12
C LYS A 467 -21.96 13.28 -23.04
N VAL A 468 -22.85 13.35 -22.04
CA VAL A 468 -23.95 12.40 -21.88
C VAL A 468 -25.04 12.72 -22.90
N SER A 469 -25.48 11.71 -23.66
CA SER A 469 -26.65 11.81 -24.54
C SER A 469 -27.93 11.89 -23.70
N SER A 470 -28.91 12.69 -24.15
CA SER A 470 -30.23 12.75 -23.49
C SER A 470 -30.95 11.39 -23.44
N LEU A 471 -30.67 10.51 -24.41
CA LEU A 471 -31.23 9.14 -24.44
C LEU A 471 -30.76 8.27 -23.28
N LEU A 472 -29.58 8.53 -22.71
CA LEU A 472 -29.11 7.82 -21.52
C LEU A 472 -29.96 8.12 -20.27
N ASN A 473 -30.56 9.31 -20.18
CA ASN A 473 -31.47 9.65 -19.08
C ASN A 473 -32.83 8.92 -19.16
N GLU A 474 -33.14 8.31 -20.29
CA GLU A 474 -34.36 7.52 -20.48
C GLU A 474 -34.18 6.04 -20.10
N ILE A 475 -32.95 5.58 -19.88
CA ILE A 475 -32.65 4.24 -19.38
C ILE A 475 -33.04 4.18 -17.90
N LYS A 476 -33.74 3.10 -17.50
CA LYS A 476 -34.29 2.94 -16.16
C LYS A 476 -33.53 1.96 -15.29
N THR A 477 -32.90 0.97 -15.91
CA THR A 477 -32.17 -0.09 -15.18
C THR A 477 -31.00 0.49 -14.42
N PHE A 478 -30.20 1.33 -15.08
CA PHE A 478 -29.13 2.11 -14.48
C PHE A 478 -29.34 3.58 -14.81
N TYR A 479 -29.17 4.46 -13.85
CA TYR A 479 -29.58 5.86 -13.93
C TYR A 479 -28.46 6.81 -13.51
N ASN A 480 -28.73 8.12 -13.47
CA ASN A 480 -27.78 9.18 -13.08
C ASN A 480 -26.44 9.08 -13.88
N PRO A 481 -26.46 9.17 -15.22
CA PRO A 481 -25.26 9.05 -16.02
C PRO A 481 -24.30 10.21 -15.75
N GLN A 482 -23.04 9.87 -15.47
CA GLN A 482 -21.95 10.80 -15.21
C GLN A 482 -20.73 10.42 -16.04
N ILE A 483 -19.86 11.39 -16.38
CA ILE A 483 -18.61 11.17 -17.06
C ILE A 483 -17.45 11.51 -16.12
N VAL A 484 -16.47 10.63 -15.98
CA VAL A 484 -15.25 10.88 -15.19
C VAL A 484 -14.23 11.63 -16.05
N PHE A 485 -13.99 11.11 -17.25
CA PHE A 485 -13.17 11.69 -18.31
C PHE A 485 -13.62 11.08 -19.65
N PRO A 486 -13.21 11.63 -20.82
CA PRO A 486 -13.65 11.12 -22.11
C PRO A 486 -13.50 9.61 -22.24
N GLY A 487 -14.59 8.92 -22.61
CA GLY A 487 -14.62 7.46 -22.83
C GLY A 487 -15.02 6.62 -21.60
N VAL A 488 -15.20 7.22 -20.42
CA VAL A 488 -15.64 6.51 -19.21
C VAL A 488 -16.97 7.05 -18.70
N LEU A 489 -18.00 6.21 -18.80
CA LEU A 489 -19.35 6.48 -18.32
C LEU A 489 -19.55 5.78 -16.97
N VAL A 490 -20.11 6.49 -15.99
CA VAL A 490 -20.54 5.96 -14.71
C VAL A 490 -22.04 6.03 -14.62
N LEU A 491 -22.67 4.94 -14.24
CA LEU A 491 -24.12 4.86 -14.01
C LEU A 491 -24.39 4.38 -12.59
N GLN A 492 -25.46 4.90 -12.00
CA GLN A 492 -25.92 4.46 -10.68
C GLN A 492 -26.85 3.26 -10.82
N GLY A 493 -26.58 2.21 -10.04
CA GLY A 493 -27.45 1.05 -9.91
C GLY A 493 -28.20 1.03 -8.58
N ASN A 494 -29.22 0.20 -8.50
CA ASN A 494 -29.81 -0.16 -7.22
C ASN A 494 -28.81 -0.95 -6.38
N LYS A 495 -29.04 -1.03 -5.05
CA LYS A 495 -28.22 -1.82 -4.16
C LYS A 495 -28.05 -3.26 -4.71
N PHE A 496 -26.81 -3.75 -4.76
CA PHE A 496 -26.53 -5.12 -5.18
C PHE A 496 -27.20 -6.12 -4.22
N GLU A 497 -27.91 -7.11 -4.76
CA GLU A 497 -28.57 -8.15 -3.96
C GLU A 497 -27.93 -9.52 -4.18
N SER A 498 -27.81 -9.95 -5.44
CA SER A 498 -27.15 -11.22 -5.82
C SER A 498 -26.63 -11.15 -7.26
N TYR A 499 -25.73 -12.08 -7.61
CA TYR A 499 -25.21 -12.19 -8.97
C TYR A 499 -26.28 -12.58 -9.99
N GLU A 500 -27.28 -13.39 -9.62
CA GLU A 500 -28.42 -13.75 -10.47
C GLU A 500 -29.24 -12.50 -10.82
N LYS A 501 -29.52 -11.65 -9.81
CA LYS A 501 -30.27 -10.42 -10.04
C LYS A 501 -29.45 -9.42 -10.88
N ALA A 502 -28.17 -9.27 -10.57
CA ALA A 502 -27.26 -8.43 -11.35
C ALA A 502 -27.22 -8.84 -12.83
N LYS A 503 -27.15 -10.15 -13.13
CA LYS A 503 -27.22 -10.66 -14.50
C LYS A 503 -28.51 -10.28 -15.21
N LEU A 504 -29.65 -10.31 -14.52
CA LEU A 504 -30.93 -9.85 -15.07
C LEU A 504 -30.93 -8.35 -15.33
N GLU A 505 -30.39 -7.55 -14.41
CA GLU A 505 -30.25 -6.09 -14.60
C GLU A 505 -29.37 -5.78 -15.83
N PHE A 506 -28.25 -6.46 -16.02
CA PHE A 506 -27.39 -6.26 -17.20
C PHE A 506 -28.05 -6.69 -18.51
N ASN A 507 -28.84 -7.77 -18.49
CA ASN A 507 -29.63 -8.18 -19.66
C ASN A 507 -30.69 -7.11 -19.99
N ASN A 508 -31.42 -6.61 -18.99
CA ASN A 508 -32.40 -5.55 -19.18
C ASN A 508 -31.75 -4.26 -19.71
N PHE A 509 -30.59 -3.88 -19.18
CA PHE A 509 -29.83 -2.74 -19.66
C PHE A 509 -29.43 -2.88 -21.13
N ASN A 510 -28.96 -4.07 -21.54
CA ASN A 510 -28.65 -4.36 -22.95
C ASN A 510 -29.88 -4.19 -23.85
N GLU A 511 -31.04 -4.69 -23.42
CA GLU A 511 -32.29 -4.54 -24.20
C GLU A 511 -32.76 -3.07 -24.23
N GLU A 512 -32.68 -2.31 -23.14
CA GLU A 512 -33.00 -0.88 -23.11
C GLU A 512 -32.11 -0.08 -24.07
N VAL A 513 -30.79 -0.34 -24.08
CA VAL A 513 -29.82 0.30 -24.99
C VAL A 513 -30.19 0.04 -26.44
N LYS A 514 -30.55 -1.20 -26.79
CA LYS A 514 -31.00 -1.58 -28.16
C LYS A 514 -32.30 -0.91 -28.56
N LEU A 515 -33.33 -1.01 -27.69
CA LEU A 515 -34.66 -0.47 -27.96
C LEU A 515 -34.66 1.04 -28.17
N LYS A 516 -33.82 1.75 -27.41
CA LYS A 516 -33.68 3.20 -27.47
C LYS A 516 -32.67 3.67 -28.53
N ASN A 517 -32.01 2.73 -29.19
CA ASN A 517 -30.94 3.00 -30.17
C ASN A 517 -29.87 3.96 -29.59
N THR A 518 -29.49 3.75 -28.32
CA THR A 518 -28.53 4.59 -27.62
C THR A 518 -27.12 4.30 -28.15
N ASP A 519 -26.44 5.29 -28.73
CA ASP A 519 -25.06 5.14 -29.19
C ASP A 519 -24.10 5.25 -27.99
N LEU A 520 -23.39 4.15 -27.68
CA LEU A 520 -22.38 4.04 -26.63
C LEU A 520 -20.97 3.86 -27.18
N LYS A 521 -20.75 3.97 -28.51
CA LYS A 521 -19.43 3.71 -29.11
C LYS A 521 -18.32 4.59 -28.57
N GLY A 522 -18.65 5.82 -28.13
CA GLY A 522 -17.71 6.75 -27.51
C GLY A 522 -17.41 6.46 -26.04
N PHE A 523 -18.09 5.48 -25.42
CA PHE A 523 -17.88 5.03 -24.04
C PHE A 523 -17.47 3.57 -23.97
N PRO A 524 -16.25 3.22 -24.40
CA PRO A 524 -15.80 1.83 -24.38
C PRO A 524 -15.78 1.23 -22.96
N MET A 525 -15.78 2.04 -21.89
CA MET A 525 -15.83 1.60 -20.51
C MET A 525 -16.99 2.24 -19.75
N ILE A 526 -17.80 1.39 -19.13
CA ILE A 526 -18.97 1.75 -18.32
C ILE A 526 -18.78 1.17 -16.93
N VAL A 527 -19.08 1.94 -15.87
CA VAL A 527 -18.97 1.46 -14.49
C VAL A 527 -20.30 1.65 -13.77
N ILE A 528 -20.82 0.58 -13.17
CA ILE A 528 -22.05 0.62 -12.38
C ILE A 528 -21.66 0.72 -10.89
N VAL A 529 -22.25 1.70 -10.20
CA VAL A 529 -21.88 2.05 -8.82
C VAL A 529 -23.09 2.34 -7.95
N ASP A 530 -22.88 2.40 -6.62
CA ASP A 530 -23.92 2.80 -5.67
C ASP A 530 -24.19 4.32 -5.68
N ASP A 531 -23.18 5.14 -5.99
CA ASP A 531 -23.26 6.60 -6.04
C ASP A 531 -22.41 7.13 -7.23
N ALA A 532 -23.09 7.48 -8.30
CA ALA A 532 -22.44 7.98 -9.52
C ALA A 532 -21.84 9.38 -9.32
N SER A 533 -22.49 10.23 -8.51
CA SER A 533 -22.02 11.59 -8.26
C SER A 533 -20.72 11.60 -7.45
N PHE A 534 -20.65 10.79 -6.40
CA PHE A 534 -19.41 10.60 -5.63
C PHE A 534 -18.30 10.01 -6.51
N THR A 535 -18.61 8.98 -7.28
CA THR A 535 -17.62 8.26 -8.08
C THR A 535 -17.02 9.15 -9.18
N SER A 536 -17.83 9.96 -9.84
CA SER A 536 -17.39 10.83 -10.94
C SER A 536 -16.77 12.15 -10.48
N ALA A 537 -16.93 12.54 -9.21
CA ALA A 537 -16.45 13.82 -8.69
C ALA A 537 -14.93 14.01 -8.85
N THR A 538 -14.15 12.93 -8.78
CA THR A 538 -12.70 12.95 -8.99
C THR A 538 -12.20 11.66 -9.62
N LEU A 539 -11.09 11.73 -10.34
CA LEU A 539 -10.40 10.55 -10.86
C LEU A 539 -10.05 9.55 -9.74
N LYS A 540 -9.61 10.04 -8.57
CA LYS A 540 -9.27 9.21 -7.41
C LYS A 540 -10.49 8.44 -6.87
N ASN A 541 -11.67 9.05 -6.85
CA ASN A 541 -12.90 8.38 -6.43
C ASN A 541 -13.26 7.25 -7.40
N TRP A 542 -13.18 7.52 -8.70
CA TRP A 542 -13.45 6.52 -9.73
C TRP A 542 -12.47 5.34 -9.66
N LEU A 543 -11.16 5.60 -9.56
CA LEU A 543 -10.13 4.57 -9.40
C LEU A 543 -10.40 3.70 -8.16
N TRP A 544 -10.68 4.35 -7.04
CA TRP A 544 -10.94 3.63 -5.79
C TRP A 544 -12.20 2.76 -5.89
N VAL A 545 -13.34 3.33 -6.27
CA VAL A 545 -14.62 2.60 -6.33
C VAL A 545 -14.54 1.47 -7.34
N THR A 546 -14.05 1.74 -8.56
CA THR A 546 -14.05 0.77 -9.66
C THR A 546 -13.22 -0.47 -9.33
N PHE A 547 -12.00 -0.27 -8.86
CA PHE A 547 -11.04 -1.37 -8.75
C PHE A 547 -10.99 -2.06 -7.39
N THR A 548 -11.45 -1.40 -6.32
CA THR A 548 -11.53 -2.05 -5.00
C THR A 548 -12.81 -2.86 -4.79
N ARG A 549 -13.90 -2.53 -5.51
CA ARG A 549 -15.23 -3.15 -5.31
C ARG A 549 -15.59 -4.21 -6.35
N SER A 550 -14.70 -4.53 -7.27
CA SER A 550 -14.98 -5.50 -8.33
C SER A 550 -13.98 -6.64 -8.36
N ASN A 551 -14.50 -7.84 -8.64
CA ASN A 551 -13.74 -9.06 -8.93
C ASN A 551 -13.93 -9.41 -10.41
N PRO A 552 -12.89 -9.36 -11.26
CA PRO A 552 -13.05 -9.40 -12.71
C PRO A 552 -13.96 -10.51 -13.26
N SER A 553 -13.81 -11.75 -12.81
CA SER A 553 -14.59 -12.87 -13.34
C SER A 553 -16.06 -12.86 -12.98
N HIS A 554 -16.47 -12.08 -11.94
CA HIS A 554 -17.84 -12.02 -11.45
C HIS A 554 -18.51 -10.69 -11.80
N ASP A 555 -17.73 -9.62 -11.90
CA ASP A 555 -18.23 -8.25 -11.96
C ASP A 555 -17.99 -7.57 -13.31
N VAL A 556 -17.39 -8.27 -14.27
CA VAL A 556 -17.22 -7.77 -15.64
C VAL A 556 -18.31 -8.32 -16.53
N TYR A 557 -19.04 -7.39 -17.15
CA TYR A 557 -20.12 -7.62 -18.11
C TYR A 557 -19.81 -6.85 -19.41
N GLY A 558 -20.72 -6.88 -20.36
CA GLY A 558 -20.55 -6.10 -21.59
C GLY A 558 -21.85 -5.93 -22.37
N ILE A 559 -21.91 -4.84 -23.14
CA ILE A 559 -22.95 -4.68 -24.17
C ILE A 559 -22.66 -5.68 -25.29
N ASN A 560 -23.69 -6.43 -25.72
CA ASN A 560 -23.57 -7.48 -26.74
C ASN A 560 -22.39 -8.44 -26.46
N SER A 561 -22.19 -8.80 -25.19
CA SER A 561 -21.10 -9.69 -24.82
C SER A 561 -21.30 -11.10 -25.34
N PHE A 562 -20.20 -11.78 -25.67
CA PHE A 562 -20.15 -13.16 -26.10
C PHE A 562 -18.99 -13.91 -25.45
N THR A 563 -19.08 -15.23 -25.44
CA THR A 563 -17.95 -16.10 -25.08
C THR A 563 -17.77 -17.11 -26.19
N GLU A 564 -16.65 -17.03 -26.89
CA GLU A 564 -16.31 -17.95 -27.97
C GLU A 564 -14.91 -18.53 -27.72
N HIS A 565 -14.77 -19.86 -27.85
CA HIS A 565 -13.52 -20.57 -27.58
C HIS A 565 -12.88 -20.21 -26.23
N LYS A 566 -13.69 -19.98 -25.18
CA LYS A 566 -13.28 -19.50 -23.85
C LYS A 566 -12.80 -18.03 -23.80
N HIS A 567 -12.85 -17.32 -24.89
CA HIS A 567 -12.54 -15.90 -24.93
C HIS A 567 -13.81 -15.07 -24.76
N PHE A 568 -13.78 -14.10 -23.84
CA PHE A 568 -14.85 -13.13 -23.63
C PHE A 568 -14.61 -11.88 -24.47
N GLY A 569 -15.64 -11.40 -25.13
CA GLY A 569 -15.63 -10.14 -25.88
C GLY A 569 -16.96 -9.40 -25.76
N CYS A 570 -16.94 -8.08 -26.06
CA CYS A 570 -18.11 -7.21 -26.01
C CYS A 570 -17.95 -5.98 -26.90
N ASP A 571 -19.02 -5.21 -27.06
CA ASP A 571 -18.95 -3.90 -27.71
C ASP A 571 -18.54 -2.79 -26.75
N ASN A 572 -19.01 -2.82 -25.48
CA ASN A 572 -18.60 -1.94 -24.39
C ASN A 572 -18.34 -2.77 -23.15
N LEU A 573 -17.21 -2.51 -22.49
CA LEU A 573 -16.85 -3.13 -21.20
C LEU A 573 -17.69 -2.53 -20.08
N ILE A 574 -18.33 -3.36 -19.27
CA ILE A 574 -19.07 -2.93 -18.07
C ILE A 574 -18.43 -3.54 -16.84
N ILE A 575 -18.16 -2.72 -15.81
CA ILE A 575 -17.68 -3.18 -14.50
C ILE A 575 -18.73 -2.85 -13.45
N ASP A 576 -19.23 -3.87 -12.74
CA ASP A 576 -20.11 -3.70 -11.57
C ASP A 576 -19.29 -3.45 -10.32
N ALA A 577 -19.14 -2.19 -9.94
CA ALA A 577 -18.43 -1.74 -8.76
C ALA A 577 -19.36 -1.33 -7.60
N ARG A 578 -20.57 -1.89 -7.56
CA ARG A 578 -21.45 -1.76 -6.40
C ARG A 578 -20.91 -2.53 -5.20
N ILE A 579 -21.23 -2.09 -3.99
CA ILE A 579 -20.90 -2.80 -2.74
C ILE A 579 -21.70 -4.10 -2.68
N LYS A 580 -21.02 -5.23 -2.45
CA LYS A 580 -21.64 -6.56 -2.30
C LYS A 580 -21.73 -6.93 -0.83
N PRO A 581 -22.66 -7.85 -0.44
CA PRO A 581 -22.86 -8.23 0.97
C PRO A 581 -21.64 -8.82 1.67
N HIS A 582 -20.70 -9.38 0.92
CA HIS A 582 -19.45 -9.96 1.44
C HIS A 582 -18.29 -8.96 1.53
N HIS A 583 -18.46 -7.73 1.02
CA HIS A 583 -17.43 -6.70 1.14
C HIS A 583 -17.27 -6.25 2.59
N ALA A 584 -16.05 -5.93 2.95
CA ALA A 584 -15.76 -5.32 4.25
C ALA A 584 -16.34 -3.88 4.34
N PRO A 585 -16.71 -3.42 5.54
CA PRO A 585 -17.20 -2.06 5.76
C PRO A 585 -16.19 -1.00 5.33
N VAL A 586 -16.68 0.11 4.78
CA VAL A 586 -15.86 1.29 4.43
C VAL A 586 -15.39 1.98 5.71
N LEU A 587 -14.21 2.58 5.66
CA LEU A 587 -13.71 3.42 6.75
C LEU A 587 -14.47 4.74 6.79
N GLU A 588 -15.05 5.06 7.95
CA GLU A 588 -15.80 6.29 8.18
C GLU A 588 -15.19 7.07 9.33
N LYS A 589 -15.05 8.40 9.16
CA LYS A 589 -14.59 9.32 10.20
C LYS A 589 -15.71 9.52 11.25
N ASN A 590 -15.33 9.68 12.51
CA ASN A 590 -16.28 9.96 13.58
C ASN A 590 -16.59 11.48 13.63
N SER A 591 -17.83 11.86 13.40
CA SER A 591 -18.26 13.27 13.30
C SER A 591 -17.99 14.11 14.56
N ASP A 592 -18.09 13.51 15.74
CA ASP A 592 -17.88 14.25 16.99
C ASP A 592 -16.39 14.48 17.27
N ILE A 593 -15.55 13.52 16.85
CA ILE A 593 -14.10 13.70 16.86
C ILE A 593 -13.68 14.77 15.85
N GLU A 594 -14.23 14.75 14.62
CA GLU A 594 -13.93 15.78 13.61
C GLU A 594 -14.26 17.20 14.14
N LYS A 595 -15.40 17.41 14.80
CA LYS A 595 -15.76 18.69 15.43
C LYS A 595 -14.77 19.12 16.54
N ARG A 596 -14.21 18.15 17.30
CA ARG A 596 -13.17 18.48 18.29
C ARG A 596 -11.88 18.92 17.62
N VAL A 597 -11.50 18.23 16.56
CA VAL A 597 -10.30 18.55 15.77
C VAL A 597 -10.43 19.92 15.09
N ASP A 598 -11.64 20.33 14.65
CA ASP A 598 -11.89 21.67 14.06
C ASP A 598 -11.35 22.79 14.95
N LYS A 599 -11.47 22.66 16.28
CA LYS A 599 -10.99 23.68 17.23
C LYS A 599 -9.48 23.92 17.17
N LEU A 600 -8.69 22.90 16.81
CA LEU A 600 -7.23 23.03 16.67
C LEU A 600 -6.87 23.86 15.43
N PHE A 601 -7.76 23.94 14.44
CA PHE A 601 -7.58 24.74 13.21
C PHE A 601 -8.22 26.14 13.32
N GLU A 602 -8.94 26.44 14.40
CA GLU A 602 -9.48 27.77 14.69
C GLU A 602 -8.39 28.70 15.21
N LYS A 603 -8.67 30.02 15.21
CA LYS A 603 -7.73 31.05 15.69
C LYS A 603 -7.31 30.78 17.14
N GLY A 604 -6.03 30.57 17.35
CA GLY A 604 -5.41 30.26 18.66
C GLY A 604 -5.14 28.78 18.88
N GLY A 605 -5.60 27.88 18.03
CA GLY A 605 -5.24 26.47 18.05
C GLY A 605 -3.87 26.21 17.42
N SER A 606 -3.22 25.12 17.81
CA SER A 606 -1.87 24.74 17.35
C SER A 606 -1.75 24.52 15.84
N LEU A 607 -2.86 24.28 15.15
CA LEU A 607 -2.90 23.96 13.71
C LEU A 607 -3.51 25.08 12.86
N PHE A 608 -3.76 26.24 13.45
CA PHE A 608 -4.39 27.39 12.76
C PHE A 608 -3.62 27.84 11.50
N ASP A 609 -2.28 27.82 11.54
CA ASP A 609 -1.43 28.29 10.46
C ASP A 609 -1.16 27.24 9.36
N ILE A 610 -1.74 26.05 9.48
CA ILE A 610 -1.70 25.04 8.41
C ILE A 610 -2.78 25.40 7.39
N LYS A 611 -2.35 25.80 6.22
CA LYS A 611 -3.22 26.14 5.09
C LYS A 611 -3.05 25.14 3.97
#